data_c66c30295a9f785e22851ec9e5e79a62
#
_entry.id   c66c30295a9f785e22851ec9e5e79a62
#
_cell.length_a   1.000
_cell.length_b   1.000
_cell.length_c   1.000
_cell.angle_alpha   90.00
_cell.angle_beta   90.00
_cell.angle_gamma   90.00
#
_symmetry.space_group_name_H-M   'P 1'
#
loop_
_entity.id
_entity.type
_entity.pdbx_description
1 polymer ?
#
loop_
_entity_poly.entity_id
_entity_poly.type
_entity_poly.pdbx_seq_one_letter_code
_entity_poly.pdbx_strand_id
1 'polypeptide(L)'
;VGNAAHQHLLVNHFPIIAAFLSVPMLVLALLLRKERGLLLASVFLLAVTALSGWASLETGANAMDYIEAKGEKGAEWTADVDDSEMAEHEHRAKNTMFIAVPTAVLGLVVLVLAHRRPPENPLPRWWIGVLLVGAGFTSAGMAYVGDAGGPIIHREIRGDSLLTPKQK
;
A
#
# COMPACT_ATOMS: atom_id res chain seq x y z
N VAL A 1 15.39 -20.00 -1.21
CA VAL A 1 14.54 -18.99 -0.59
C VAL A 1 15.24 -17.66 -0.75
N GLY A 2 14.58 -16.63 -1.34
CA GLY A 2 15.16 -15.32 -1.63
C GLY A 2 15.65 -14.60 -0.37
N ASN A 3 16.55 -13.62 -0.55
CA ASN A 3 17.00 -12.75 0.54
C ASN A 3 15.89 -11.77 0.98
N ALA A 4 16.13 -11.00 2.06
CA ALA A 4 15.14 -10.08 2.62
C ALA A 4 14.64 -9.04 1.61
N ALA A 5 15.52 -8.49 0.77
CA ALA A 5 15.14 -7.54 -0.29
C ALA A 5 14.20 -8.18 -1.31
N HIS A 6 14.43 -9.45 -1.70
CA HIS A 6 13.53 -10.17 -2.60
C HIS A 6 12.15 -10.42 -1.98
N GLN A 7 12.10 -10.76 -0.67
CA GLN A 7 10.83 -10.94 0.04
C GLN A 7 10.02 -9.64 0.06
N HIS A 8 10.68 -8.50 0.33
CA HIS A 8 10.03 -7.19 0.31
C HIS A 8 9.45 -6.88 -1.09
N LEU A 9 10.22 -7.11 -2.15
CA LEU A 9 9.75 -6.90 -3.53
C LEU A 9 8.52 -7.74 -3.91
N LEU A 10 8.39 -8.94 -3.36
CA LEU A 10 7.22 -9.79 -3.60
C LEU A 10 5.97 -9.26 -2.89
N VAL A 11 6.13 -8.67 -1.70
CA VAL A 11 5.01 -8.30 -0.84
C VAL A 11 4.51 -6.88 -1.11
N ASN A 12 5.39 -5.93 -1.45
CA ASN A 12 5.10 -4.49 -1.50
C ASN A 12 4.06 -4.08 -2.55
N HIS A 13 3.82 -4.91 -3.58
CA HIS A 13 2.81 -4.62 -4.61
C HIS A 13 1.38 -4.93 -4.17
N PHE A 14 1.20 -5.88 -3.25
CA PHE A 14 -0.14 -6.30 -2.80
C PHE A 14 -0.96 -5.17 -2.20
N PRO A 15 -0.43 -4.35 -1.25
CA PRO A 15 -1.22 -3.28 -0.65
C PRO A 15 -1.61 -2.21 -1.67
N ILE A 16 -0.75 -1.92 -2.64
CA ILE A 16 -1.02 -0.95 -3.70
C ILE A 16 -2.17 -1.43 -4.57
N ILE A 17 -2.06 -2.65 -5.13
CA ILE A 17 -3.07 -3.22 -6.03
C ILE A 17 -4.41 -3.36 -5.31
N ALA A 18 -4.42 -3.88 -4.07
CA ALA A 18 -5.65 -4.06 -3.32
C ALA A 18 -6.32 -2.73 -2.97
N ALA A 19 -5.56 -1.68 -2.61
CA ALA A 19 -6.09 -0.35 -2.36
C ALA A 19 -6.78 0.21 -3.61
N PHE A 20 -6.10 0.18 -4.75
CA PHE A 20 -6.67 0.69 -6.01
C PHE A 20 -7.92 -0.09 -6.45
N LEU A 21 -7.95 -1.41 -6.30
CA LEU A 21 -9.11 -2.22 -6.64
C LEU A 21 -10.29 -2.01 -5.68
N SER A 22 -10.04 -1.64 -4.42
CA SER A 22 -11.09 -1.39 -3.44
C SER A 22 -11.99 -0.23 -3.83
N VAL A 23 -11.45 0.82 -4.49
CA VAL A 23 -12.19 2.02 -4.88
C VAL A 23 -13.31 1.71 -5.89
N PRO A 24 -13.06 1.13 -7.08
CA PRO A 24 -14.13 0.79 -8.01
C PRO A 24 -15.12 -0.23 -7.42
N MET A 25 -14.66 -1.17 -6.59
CA MET A 25 -15.56 -2.11 -5.91
C MET A 25 -16.50 -1.40 -4.93
N LEU A 26 -16.02 -0.39 -4.18
CA LEU A 26 -16.87 0.44 -3.31
C LEU A 26 -17.84 1.31 -4.12
N VAL A 27 -17.42 1.85 -5.26
CA VAL A 27 -18.32 2.57 -6.17
C VAL A 27 -19.45 1.65 -6.63
N LEU A 28 -19.13 0.43 -7.06
CA LEU A 28 -20.14 -0.56 -7.45
C LEU A 28 -21.04 -0.94 -6.26
N ALA A 29 -20.49 -1.14 -5.08
CA ALA A 29 -21.27 -1.41 -3.87
C ALA A 29 -22.21 -0.24 -3.50
N LEU A 30 -21.79 1.00 -3.74
CA LEU A 30 -22.62 2.20 -3.54
C LEU A 30 -23.77 2.29 -4.53
N LEU A 31 -23.54 1.93 -5.78
CA LEU A 31 -24.54 1.94 -6.85
C LEU A 31 -25.49 0.74 -6.74
N LEU A 32 -24.95 -0.46 -6.49
CA LEU A 32 -25.66 -1.73 -6.47
C LEU A 32 -25.87 -2.24 -5.02
N ARG A 33 -26.49 -1.43 -4.19
CA ARG A 33 -26.61 -1.62 -2.73
C ARG A 33 -27.22 -2.93 -2.26
N LYS A 34 -27.98 -3.61 -3.10
CA LYS A 34 -28.57 -4.92 -2.80
C LYS A 34 -27.55 -6.05 -2.93
N GLU A 35 -26.48 -5.81 -3.67
CA GLU A 35 -25.42 -6.80 -3.94
C GLU A 35 -24.36 -6.77 -2.82
N ARG A 36 -24.67 -7.44 -1.72
CA ARG A 36 -23.79 -7.51 -0.52
C ARG A 36 -22.41 -8.09 -0.83
N GLY A 37 -22.30 -8.92 -1.87
CA GLY A 37 -21.04 -9.47 -2.32
C GLY A 37 -20.02 -8.41 -2.73
N LEU A 38 -20.48 -7.30 -3.30
CA LEU A 38 -19.60 -6.17 -3.68
C LEU A 38 -19.01 -5.46 -2.47
N LEU A 39 -19.84 -5.24 -1.43
CA LEU A 39 -19.34 -4.67 -0.17
C LEU A 39 -18.36 -5.64 0.52
N LEU A 40 -18.65 -6.93 0.56
CA LEU A 40 -17.76 -7.95 1.10
C LEU A 40 -16.41 -7.94 0.37
N ALA A 41 -16.43 -7.97 -0.97
CA ALA A 41 -15.21 -7.91 -1.78
C ALA A 41 -14.39 -6.63 -1.53
N SER A 42 -15.07 -5.48 -1.41
CA SER A 42 -14.43 -4.20 -1.10
C SER A 42 -13.72 -4.24 0.26
N VAL A 43 -14.42 -4.74 1.30
CA VAL A 43 -13.88 -4.84 2.66
C VAL A 43 -12.74 -5.86 2.72
N PHE A 44 -12.85 -6.96 1.98
CA PHE A 44 -11.74 -7.92 1.82
C PHE A 44 -10.50 -7.26 1.22
N LEU A 45 -10.65 -6.47 0.15
CA LEU A 45 -9.53 -5.74 -0.45
C LEU A 45 -8.92 -4.71 0.52
N LEU A 46 -9.73 -3.99 1.30
CA LEU A 46 -9.23 -3.08 2.34
C LEU A 46 -8.46 -3.84 3.44
N ALA A 47 -8.94 -5.01 3.84
CA ALA A 47 -8.23 -5.87 4.80
C ALA A 47 -6.90 -6.39 4.22
N VAL A 48 -6.90 -6.82 2.95
CA VAL A 48 -5.66 -7.20 2.24
C VAL A 48 -4.69 -6.02 2.19
N THR A 49 -5.17 -4.80 1.89
CA THR A 49 -4.34 -3.58 1.89
C THR A 49 -3.66 -3.37 3.25
N ALA A 50 -4.42 -3.43 4.34
CA ALA A 50 -3.89 -3.20 5.68
C ALA A 50 -2.91 -4.30 6.12
N LEU A 51 -3.25 -5.57 5.92
CA LEU A 51 -2.42 -6.71 6.33
C LEU A 51 -1.14 -6.81 5.50
N SER A 52 -1.24 -6.68 4.17
CA SER A 52 -0.06 -6.72 3.30
C SER A 52 0.79 -5.46 3.42
N GLY A 53 0.18 -4.29 3.70
CA GLY A 53 0.91 -3.07 4.02
C GLY A 53 1.74 -3.20 5.29
N TRP A 54 1.19 -3.82 6.34
CA TRP A 54 1.95 -4.14 7.54
C TRP A 54 3.11 -5.10 7.23
N ALA A 55 2.84 -6.20 6.50
CA ALA A 55 3.87 -7.14 6.09
C ALA A 55 4.96 -6.47 5.23
N SER A 56 4.59 -5.47 4.40
CA SER A 56 5.55 -4.69 3.62
C SER A 56 6.45 -3.81 4.50
N LEU A 57 5.93 -3.21 5.57
CA LEU A 57 6.75 -2.46 6.54
C LEU A 57 7.78 -3.37 7.21
N GLU A 58 7.36 -4.53 7.72
CA GLU A 58 8.26 -5.49 8.39
C GLU A 58 9.33 -6.04 7.43
N THR A 59 8.93 -6.42 6.21
CA THR A 59 9.88 -6.91 5.21
C THR A 59 10.79 -5.80 4.68
N GLY A 60 10.33 -4.54 4.66
CA GLY A 60 11.12 -3.37 4.29
C GLY A 60 12.24 -3.09 5.28
N ALA A 61 11.94 -3.11 6.59
CA ALA A 61 12.96 -2.97 7.62
C ALA A 61 14.06 -4.05 7.50
N ASN A 62 13.66 -5.32 7.36
CA ASN A 62 14.61 -6.42 7.15
C ASN A 62 15.41 -6.28 5.84
N ALA A 63 14.84 -5.67 4.81
CA ALA A 63 15.53 -5.40 3.54
C ALA A 63 16.58 -4.30 3.70
N MET A 64 16.29 -3.25 4.49
CA MET A 64 17.27 -2.21 4.82
C MET A 64 18.48 -2.79 5.55
N ASP A 65 18.26 -3.54 6.64
CA ASP A 65 19.34 -4.19 7.39
C ASP A 65 20.20 -5.08 6.47
N TYR A 66 19.56 -5.79 5.54
CA TYR A 66 20.27 -6.63 4.58
C TYR A 66 21.13 -5.80 3.60
N ILE A 67 20.63 -4.66 3.11
CA ILE A 67 21.33 -3.78 2.19
C ILE A 67 22.54 -3.14 2.89
N GLU A 68 22.35 -2.61 4.10
CA GLU A 68 23.42 -2.02 4.92
C GLU A 68 24.54 -3.04 5.18
N ALA A 69 24.19 -4.24 5.67
CA ALA A 69 25.17 -5.31 5.93
C ALA A 69 25.92 -5.76 4.66
N LYS A 70 25.36 -5.58 3.47
CA LYS A 70 26.05 -5.84 2.20
C LYS A 70 26.93 -4.66 1.77
N GLY A 71 26.49 -3.43 2.02
CA GLY A 71 27.27 -2.21 1.80
C GLY A 71 28.57 -2.21 2.60
N GLU A 72 28.51 -2.56 3.90
CA GLU A 72 29.67 -2.73 4.76
C GLU A 72 30.67 -3.77 4.24
N LYS A 73 30.21 -4.77 3.50
CA LYS A 73 31.03 -5.80 2.84
C LYS A 73 31.51 -5.38 1.44
N GLY A 74 31.29 -4.13 1.03
CA GLY A 74 31.75 -3.58 -0.23
C GLY A 74 30.99 -4.08 -1.48
N ALA A 75 29.71 -4.45 -1.35
CA ALA A 75 28.90 -4.85 -2.48
C ALA A 75 28.59 -3.63 -3.36
N GLU A 76 29.11 -3.60 -4.60
CA GLU A 76 29.01 -2.45 -5.53
C GLU A 76 27.57 -2.01 -5.80
N TRP A 77 26.60 -2.94 -5.82
CA TRP A 77 25.19 -2.63 -6.09
C TRP A 77 24.49 -1.86 -4.97
N THR A 78 25.06 -1.82 -3.75
CA THR A 78 24.56 -1.03 -2.62
C THR A 78 25.14 0.38 -2.57
N ALA A 79 26.23 0.64 -3.29
CA ALA A 79 26.97 1.90 -3.22
C ALA A 79 26.18 3.16 -3.64
N ASP A 80 25.04 2.96 -4.27
CA ASP A 80 24.23 4.04 -4.81
C ASP A 80 22.82 4.10 -4.18
N VAL A 81 22.55 3.33 -3.11
CA VAL A 81 21.31 3.43 -2.35
C VAL A 81 21.45 4.58 -1.37
N ASP A 82 20.53 5.55 -1.47
CA ASP A 82 20.52 6.73 -0.60
C ASP A 82 19.68 6.43 0.65
N ASP A 83 20.30 6.51 1.83
CA ASP A 83 19.64 6.28 3.12
C ASP A 83 18.49 7.27 3.34
N SER A 84 18.58 8.49 2.82
CA SER A 84 17.52 9.49 2.92
C SER A 84 16.28 9.12 2.09
N GLU A 85 16.46 8.53 0.91
CA GLU A 85 15.35 8.04 0.08
C GLU A 85 14.66 6.85 0.74
N MET A 86 15.42 5.93 1.33
CA MET A 86 14.87 4.80 2.08
C MET A 86 14.07 5.26 3.30
N ALA A 87 14.60 6.20 4.07
CA ALA A 87 13.91 6.76 5.23
C ALA A 87 12.62 7.49 4.85
N GLU A 88 12.64 8.25 3.75
CA GLU A 88 11.45 8.93 3.23
C GLU A 88 10.38 7.92 2.76
N HIS A 89 10.78 6.88 2.03
CA HIS A 89 9.88 5.82 1.62
C HIS A 89 9.21 5.12 2.81
N GLU A 90 9.98 4.77 3.84
CA GLU A 90 9.48 4.16 5.07
C GLU A 90 8.51 5.10 5.81
N HIS A 91 8.86 6.39 5.92
CA HIS A 91 8.02 7.40 6.57
C HIS A 91 6.66 7.54 5.85
N ARG A 92 6.66 7.62 4.53
CA ARG A 92 5.44 7.67 3.72
C ARG A 92 4.59 6.42 3.91
N ALA A 93 5.22 5.24 3.94
CA ALA A 93 4.54 3.98 4.17
C ALA A 93 3.87 3.94 5.55
N LYS A 94 4.57 4.30 6.63
CA LYS A 94 4.01 4.41 7.98
C LYS A 94 2.82 5.37 8.04
N ASN A 95 2.95 6.56 7.47
CA ASN A 95 1.87 7.56 7.45
C ASN A 95 0.64 7.05 6.68
N THR A 96 0.83 6.34 5.58
CA THR A 96 -0.27 5.76 4.82
C THR A 96 -1.00 4.69 5.61
N MET A 97 -0.31 3.90 6.44
CA MET A 97 -0.92 2.89 7.30
C MET A 97 -1.82 3.49 8.39
N PHE A 98 -1.55 4.71 8.87
CA PHE A 98 -2.45 5.43 9.79
C PHE A 98 -3.82 5.74 9.16
N ILE A 99 -3.95 5.70 7.84
CA ILE A 99 -5.22 5.84 7.12
C ILE A 99 -5.77 4.47 6.73
N ALA A 100 -4.92 3.59 6.21
CA ALA A 100 -5.31 2.28 5.68
C ALA A 100 -5.93 1.38 6.77
N VAL A 101 -5.29 1.30 7.95
CA VAL A 101 -5.77 0.43 9.05
C VAL A 101 -7.13 0.88 9.58
N PRO A 102 -7.35 2.16 9.98
CA PRO A 102 -8.67 2.61 10.39
C PRO A 102 -9.74 2.44 9.30
N THR A 103 -9.39 2.64 8.02
CA THR A 103 -10.32 2.44 6.91
C THR A 103 -10.73 0.97 6.80
N ALA A 104 -9.79 0.02 6.93
CA ALA A 104 -10.10 -1.41 6.92
C ALA A 104 -10.97 -1.81 8.13
N VAL A 105 -10.66 -1.31 9.33
CA VAL A 105 -11.46 -1.55 10.54
C VAL A 105 -12.88 -1.00 10.37
N LEU A 106 -13.02 0.22 9.88
CA LEU A 106 -14.32 0.80 9.56
C LEU A 106 -15.08 -0.04 8.53
N GLY A 107 -14.38 -0.57 7.53
CA GLY A 107 -14.94 -1.50 6.55
C GLY A 107 -15.57 -2.72 7.19
N LEU A 108 -14.87 -3.35 8.13
CA LEU A 108 -15.40 -4.50 8.88
C LEU A 108 -16.67 -4.12 9.69
N VAL A 109 -16.65 -2.96 10.35
CA VAL A 109 -17.82 -2.45 11.08
C VAL A 109 -19.01 -2.25 10.13
N VAL A 110 -18.78 -1.59 8.99
CA VAL A 110 -19.82 -1.34 7.98
C VAL A 110 -20.37 -2.65 7.41
N LEU A 111 -19.51 -3.64 7.17
CA LEU A 111 -19.92 -4.97 6.70
C LEU A 111 -20.82 -5.67 7.72
N VAL A 112 -20.45 -5.66 9.00
CA VAL A 112 -21.26 -6.25 10.09
C VAL A 112 -22.61 -5.54 10.20
N LEU A 113 -22.62 -4.21 10.16
CA LEU A 113 -23.85 -3.43 10.20
C LEU A 113 -24.76 -3.71 9.00
N ALA A 114 -24.19 -3.83 7.81
CA ALA A 114 -24.91 -4.19 6.60
C ALA A 114 -25.50 -5.61 6.67
N HIS A 115 -24.75 -6.56 7.25
CA HIS A 115 -25.20 -7.95 7.38
C HIS A 115 -26.37 -8.11 8.38
N ARG A 116 -26.39 -7.28 9.41
CA ARG A 116 -27.48 -7.30 10.43
C ARG A 116 -28.79 -6.66 9.95
N ARG A 117 -28.79 -6.00 8.80
CA ARG A 117 -29.99 -5.35 8.24
C ARG A 117 -30.71 -6.27 7.25
N PRO A 118 -32.04 -6.21 7.16
CA PRO A 118 -32.76 -6.96 6.13
C PRO A 118 -32.48 -6.35 4.73
N PRO A 119 -32.59 -7.16 3.66
CA PRO A 119 -32.34 -6.69 2.28
C PRO A 119 -33.25 -5.54 1.84
N GLU A 120 -34.46 -5.46 2.40
CA GLU A 120 -35.45 -4.41 2.11
C GLU A 120 -35.05 -3.05 2.69
N ASN A 121 -34.22 -3.05 3.75
CA ASN A 121 -33.74 -1.84 4.41
C ASN A 121 -32.20 -1.83 4.48
N PRO A 122 -31.52 -1.67 3.35
CA PRO A 122 -30.06 -1.69 3.28
C PRO A 122 -29.43 -0.53 4.07
N LEU A 123 -28.15 -0.67 4.38
CA LEU A 123 -27.38 0.34 5.08
C LEU A 123 -27.45 1.70 4.35
N PRO A 124 -27.59 2.85 5.06
CA PRO A 124 -27.57 4.17 4.44
C PRO A 124 -26.30 4.40 3.60
N ARG A 125 -26.45 5.06 2.44
CA ARG A 125 -25.36 5.27 1.47
C ARG A 125 -24.14 5.97 2.06
N TRP A 126 -24.34 6.85 3.01
CA TRP A 126 -23.25 7.63 3.60
C TRP A 126 -22.18 6.75 4.28
N TRP A 127 -22.54 5.57 4.81
CA TRP A 127 -21.57 4.63 5.36
C TRP A 127 -20.59 4.13 4.30
N ILE A 128 -21.11 3.75 3.13
CA ILE A 128 -20.27 3.33 1.98
C ILE A 128 -19.52 4.53 1.44
N GLY A 129 -20.12 5.72 1.44
CA GLY A 129 -19.48 6.98 1.04
C GLY A 129 -18.26 7.31 1.91
N VAL A 130 -18.35 7.16 3.22
CA VAL A 130 -17.22 7.36 4.14
C VAL A 130 -16.10 6.34 3.88
N LEU A 131 -16.46 5.08 3.65
CA LEU A 131 -15.46 4.07 3.24
C LEU A 131 -14.79 4.42 1.92
N LEU A 132 -15.55 4.91 0.94
CA LEU A 132 -15.00 5.30 -0.36
C LEU A 132 -14.01 6.47 -0.23
N VAL A 133 -14.29 7.44 0.64
CA VAL A 133 -13.35 8.52 0.95
C VAL A 133 -12.08 7.97 1.60
N GLY A 134 -12.21 7.12 2.62
CA GLY A 134 -11.06 6.47 3.26
C GLY A 134 -10.23 5.63 2.29
N ALA A 135 -10.87 4.85 1.42
CA ALA A 135 -10.22 4.06 0.39
C ALA A 135 -9.50 4.95 -0.65
N GLY A 136 -10.10 6.09 -1.02
CA GLY A 136 -9.48 7.07 -1.90
C GLY A 136 -8.19 7.65 -1.32
N PHE A 137 -8.21 8.07 -0.05
CA PHE A 137 -7.01 8.54 0.65
C PHE A 137 -5.96 7.43 0.81
N THR A 138 -6.39 6.20 1.12
CA THR A 138 -5.49 5.05 1.20
C THR A 138 -4.81 4.81 -0.15
N SER A 139 -5.57 4.82 -1.24
CA SER A 139 -5.03 4.63 -2.60
C SER A 139 -4.05 5.74 -3.00
N ALA A 140 -4.39 7.00 -2.71
CA ALA A 140 -3.48 8.12 -2.94
C ALA A 140 -2.18 7.99 -2.12
N GLY A 141 -2.30 7.60 -0.84
CA GLY A 141 -1.14 7.31 0.01
C GLY A 141 -0.29 6.17 -0.55
N MET A 142 -0.90 5.08 -1.02
CA MET A 142 -0.17 3.97 -1.63
C MET A 142 0.53 4.36 -2.93
N ALA A 143 -0.07 5.24 -3.75
CA ALA A 143 0.60 5.81 -4.92
C ALA A 143 1.82 6.65 -4.50
N TYR A 144 1.67 7.48 -3.46
CA TYR A 144 2.74 8.32 -2.92
C TYR A 144 3.90 7.51 -2.34
N VAL A 145 3.61 6.36 -1.70
CA VAL A 145 4.61 5.39 -1.25
C VAL A 145 5.33 4.75 -2.44
N GLY A 146 4.57 4.32 -3.46
CA GLY A 146 5.14 3.72 -4.68
C GLY A 146 6.06 4.67 -5.44
N ASP A 147 5.69 5.95 -5.52
CA ASP A 147 6.52 7.01 -6.12
C ASP A 147 7.87 7.17 -5.42
N ALA A 148 7.89 7.14 -4.08
CA ALA A 148 9.14 7.20 -3.32
C ALA A 148 10.00 5.93 -3.44
N GLY A 149 9.38 4.76 -3.60
CA GLY A 149 10.07 3.48 -3.71
C GLY A 149 10.71 3.24 -5.09
N GLY A 150 10.14 3.81 -6.14
CA GLY A 150 10.64 3.65 -7.50
C GLY A 150 12.10 4.07 -7.68
N PRO A 151 12.50 5.30 -7.32
CA PRO A 151 13.87 5.80 -7.47
C PRO A 151 14.94 5.01 -6.70
N ILE A 152 14.59 4.33 -5.60
CA ILE A 152 15.53 3.54 -4.81
C ILE A 152 16.16 2.42 -5.66
N ILE A 153 15.38 1.79 -6.53
CA ILE A 153 15.80 0.64 -7.33
C ILE A 153 16.06 1.06 -8.79
N HIS A 154 15.26 1.98 -9.32
CA HIS A 154 15.25 2.41 -10.71
C HIS A 154 15.94 3.75 -10.88
N ARG A 155 17.26 3.73 -11.08
CA ARG A 155 18.06 4.95 -11.29
C ARG A 155 17.69 5.72 -12.54
N GLU A 156 17.21 5.02 -13.56
CA GLU A 156 16.80 5.60 -14.83
C GLU A 156 15.63 6.60 -14.71
N ILE A 157 14.86 6.53 -13.61
CA ILE A 157 13.79 7.49 -13.35
C ILE A 157 14.20 8.63 -12.41
N ARG A 158 15.42 8.61 -11.88
CA ARG A 158 16.01 9.75 -11.15
C ARG A 158 16.41 10.81 -12.18
N GLY A 159 15.84 12.03 -12.06
CA GLY A 159 16.07 13.12 -13.02
C GLY A 159 17.53 13.52 -13.25
N ASP A 160 18.43 13.14 -12.35
CA ASP A 160 19.83 13.54 -12.33
C ASP A 160 20.78 12.54 -13.04
N SER A 161 20.33 11.28 -13.23
CA SER A 161 21.20 10.18 -13.67
C SER A 161 21.54 10.21 -15.15
N LEU A 162 20.80 10.97 -15.96
CA LEU A 162 21.03 11.07 -17.40
C LEU A 162 22.01 12.19 -17.81
N LEU A 163 22.42 13.06 -16.88
CA LEU A 163 23.18 14.26 -17.20
C LEU A 163 24.64 14.29 -16.71
N THR A 164 25.07 13.33 -15.89
CA THR A 164 26.47 13.26 -15.44
C THR A 164 27.10 11.92 -15.80
N PRO A 165 27.97 11.88 -16.84
CA PRO A 165 28.89 10.75 -17.04
C PRO A 165 29.79 10.62 -15.80
N LYS A 166 29.81 9.44 -15.13
CA LYS A 166 30.81 9.18 -14.09
C LYS A 166 32.20 9.48 -14.67
N GLN A 167 32.86 10.53 -14.17
CA GLN A 167 34.27 10.72 -14.39
C GLN A 167 34.99 9.54 -13.76
N LYS A 168 35.69 8.76 -14.60
CA LYS A 168 36.59 7.68 -14.19
C LYS A 168 37.85 8.25 -13.57
#